data_25d6cd1b03dec1ef6ab69735c54b7999
#
_entry.id   25d6cd1b03dec1ef6ab69735c54b7999
#
_cell.length_a   1.000
_cell.length_b   1.000
_cell.length_c   1.000
_cell.angle_alpha   90.00
_cell.angle_beta   90.00
_cell.angle_gamma   90.00
#
_symmetry.space_group_name_H-M   'P 1'
#
loop_
_entity.id
_entity.type
_entity.pdbx_description
1 polymer ?
#
loop_
_entity_poly.entity_id
_entity_poly.type
_entity_poly.pdbx_seq_one_letter_code
_entity_poly.pdbx_strand_id
1 'polypeptide(L)'
;MLRSAVFAATIAAALAGCGAEPQNLAAQPASAARSPAGLDIIPLTVRSGSQRHAFRVEVARSEDQQAQGLMFRERLGPNEGMIFPFPYPRPASFWMKNVPIPLDIIFIRADGTIARIANAVPQSEALVSSGEPVATVLEIAGGRAAELGIVEGDRVGWAGGPDL
;
A
#
# COMPACT_ATOMS: atom_id res chain seq x y z
N MET A 1 62.18 13.24 70.92
CA MET A 1 61.38 12.03 70.69
C MET A 1 60.05 12.46 70.07
N LEU A 2 59.94 12.45 68.78
CA LEU A 2 58.78 12.96 68.02
C LEU A 2 58.02 11.80 67.40
N ARG A 3 56.77 11.63 67.75
CA ARG A 3 55.88 10.65 67.19
C ARG A 3 54.97 11.33 66.13
N SER A 4 55.27 11.04 64.90
CA SER A 4 54.39 11.45 63.76
C SER A 4 53.14 10.55 63.69
N ALA A 5 51.97 11.16 63.71
CA ALA A 5 50.69 10.50 63.43
C ALA A 5 50.35 10.69 61.98
N VAL A 6 50.17 9.58 61.26
CA VAL A 6 49.76 9.59 59.89
C VAL A 6 48.25 9.47 59.90
N PHE A 7 47.56 10.49 59.33
CA PHE A 7 46.09 10.43 59.06
C PHE A 7 45.88 9.80 57.69
N ALA A 8 45.21 8.64 57.70
CA ALA A 8 44.71 8.00 56.47
C ALA A 8 43.34 8.59 56.13
N ALA A 9 43.26 9.30 55.02
CA ALA A 9 41.96 9.76 54.44
C ALA A 9 41.41 8.69 53.53
N THR A 10 40.30 8.10 53.94
CA THR A 10 39.51 7.19 53.13
C THR A 10 38.55 7.98 52.18
N ILE A 11 38.82 7.94 50.89
CA ILE A 11 37.93 8.49 49.85
C ILE A 11 36.87 7.44 49.53
N ALA A 12 35.61 7.73 49.88
CA ALA A 12 34.45 6.93 49.45
C ALA A 12 34.05 7.35 48.03
N ALA A 13 34.26 6.51 47.06
CA ALA A 13 33.77 6.69 45.69
C ALA A 13 32.30 6.31 45.63
N ALA A 14 31.42 7.29 45.43
CA ALA A 14 30.00 7.06 45.12
C ALA A 14 29.86 6.68 43.66
N LEU A 15 29.53 5.44 43.38
CA LEU A 15 29.10 4.95 42.06
C LEU A 15 27.67 5.42 41.80
N ALA A 16 27.52 6.49 41.03
CA ALA A 16 26.23 6.89 40.44
C ALA A 16 25.88 5.91 39.33
N GLY A 17 24.99 4.97 39.63
CA GLY A 17 24.40 4.09 38.65
C GLY A 17 23.45 4.87 37.75
N CYS A 18 23.82 5.11 36.49
CA CYS A 18 22.90 5.53 35.45
C CYS A 18 21.97 4.37 35.15
N GLY A 19 20.80 4.38 35.77
CA GLY A 19 19.67 3.54 35.34
C GLY A 19 19.17 4.03 33.98
N ALA A 20 19.55 3.35 32.91
CA ALA A 20 18.91 3.53 31.62
C ALA A 20 17.50 2.92 31.72
N GLU A 21 16.49 3.76 31.85
CA GLU A 21 15.11 3.34 31.67
C GLU A 21 14.95 2.79 30.25
N PRO A 22 14.32 1.61 30.08
CA PRO A 22 13.99 1.15 28.75
C PRO A 22 12.94 2.11 28.18
N GLN A 23 13.35 2.95 27.24
CA GLN A 23 12.42 3.75 26.45
C GLN A 23 11.54 2.77 25.69
N ASN A 24 10.31 2.65 26.17
CA ASN A 24 9.22 1.98 25.46
C ASN A 24 8.97 2.78 24.17
N LEU A 25 9.63 2.36 23.07
CA LEU A 25 9.29 2.78 21.73
C LEU A 25 7.93 2.18 21.43
N ALA A 26 6.88 2.79 21.97
CA ALA A 26 5.54 2.59 21.44
C ALA A 26 5.62 2.92 19.96
N ALA A 27 5.42 1.90 19.12
CA ALA A 27 5.38 2.03 17.67
C ALA A 27 4.35 3.10 17.35
N GLN A 28 4.82 4.30 17.00
CA GLN A 28 3.96 5.34 16.45
C GLN A 28 3.29 4.72 15.21
N PRO A 29 1.95 4.81 15.07
CA PRO A 29 1.30 4.39 13.85
C PRO A 29 2.01 5.10 12.70
N ALA A 30 2.63 4.34 11.80
CA ALA A 30 3.31 4.88 10.65
C ALA A 30 2.32 5.80 9.94
N SER A 31 2.61 7.10 9.92
CA SER A 31 1.81 8.08 9.20
C SER A 31 1.65 7.54 7.77
N ALA A 32 0.41 7.28 7.36
CA ALA A 32 0.15 6.74 6.03
C ALA A 32 0.84 7.65 5.01
N ALA A 33 1.73 7.06 4.21
CA ALA A 33 2.41 7.81 3.18
C ALA A 33 1.34 8.40 2.24
N ARG A 34 1.52 9.67 1.85
CA ARG A 34 0.60 10.34 0.92
C ARG A 34 1.27 10.52 -0.43
N SER A 35 0.47 10.38 -1.47
CA SER A 35 0.90 10.69 -2.84
C SER A 35 1.00 12.21 -3.06
N PRO A 36 1.65 12.66 -4.15
CA PRO A 36 1.62 14.08 -4.57
C PRO A 36 0.20 14.61 -4.77
N ALA A 37 -0.77 13.76 -5.09
CA ALA A 37 -2.19 14.10 -5.19
C ALA A 37 -2.91 14.13 -3.83
N GLY A 38 -2.19 13.90 -2.71
CA GLY A 38 -2.74 13.92 -1.35
C GLY A 38 -3.50 12.65 -0.96
N LEU A 39 -3.49 11.59 -1.78
CA LEU A 39 -4.15 10.33 -1.50
C LEU A 39 -3.32 9.48 -0.53
N ASP A 40 -3.99 8.71 0.31
CA ASP A 40 -3.32 7.71 1.15
C ASP A 40 -2.67 6.64 0.27
N ILE A 41 -1.43 6.25 0.59
CA ILE A 41 -0.73 5.14 -0.04
C ILE A 41 -0.71 3.98 0.95
N ILE A 42 -1.21 2.83 0.53
CA ILE A 42 -1.24 1.62 1.33
C ILE A 42 -0.46 0.47 0.68
N PRO A 43 0.06 -0.46 1.48
CA PRO A 43 0.57 -1.72 0.96
C PRO A 43 -0.60 -2.61 0.51
N LEU A 44 -0.42 -3.26 -0.64
CA LEU A 44 -1.33 -4.24 -1.21
C LEU A 44 -0.52 -5.44 -1.68
N THR A 45 -1.04 -6.63 -1.51
CA THR A 45 -0.40 -7.87 -1.98
C THR A 45 -1.32 -8.62 -2.90
N VAL A 46 -0.80 -9.09 -4.03
CA VAL A 46 -1.45 -10.08 -4.89
C VAL A 46 -0.76 -11.42 -4.68
N ARG A 47 -1.54 -12.47 -4.41
CA ARG A 47 -1.06 -13.85 -4.31
C ARG A 47 -1.46 -14.62 -5.56
N SER A 48 -0.44 -15.04 -6.33
CA SER A 48 -0.57 -15.87 -7.52
C SER A 48 0.13 -17.21 -7.27
N GLY A 49 -0.63 -18.27 -7.11
CA GLY A 49 -0.10 -19.56 -6.68
C GLY A 49 0.66 -19.46 -5.36
N SER A 50 1.96 -19.81 -5.38
CA SER A 50 2.87 -19.68 -4.23
C SER A 50 3.58 -18.33 -4.15
N GLN A 51 3.45 -17.48 -5.16
CA GLN A 51 4.13 -16.18 -5.22
C GLN A 51 3.30 -15.08 -4.56
N ARG A 52 3.99 -14.07 -4.04
CA ARG A 52 3.39 -12.86 -3.47
C ARG A 52 4.02 -11.64 -4.13
N HIS A 53 3.19 -10.79 -4.71
CA HIS A 53 3.59 -9.56 -5.38
C HIS A 53 3.12 -8.37 -4.57
N ALA A 54 4.06 -7.57 -4.07
CA ALA A 54 3.77 -6.39 -3.26
C ALA A 54 3.67 -5.14 -4.11
N PHE A 55 2.63 -4.36 -3.87
CA PHE A 55 2.38 -3.06 -4.49
C PHE A 55 2.21 -1.99 -3.43
N ARG A 56 2.43 -0.75 -3.83
CA ARG A 56 2.09 0.46 -3.07
C ARG A 56 1.04 1.20 -3.87
N VAL A 57 -0.17 1.25 -3.36
CA VAL A 57 -1.31 1.78 -4.13
C VAL A 57 -1.91 3.01 -3.46
N GLU A 58 -2.24 4.00 -4.26
CA GLU A 58 -3.05 5.14 -3.85
C GLU A 58 -4.50 4.69 -3.66
N VAL A 59 -5.21 5.26 -2.68
CA VAL A 59 -6.60 4.88 -2.40
C VAL A 59 -7.54 5.99 -2.82
N ALA A 60 -8.33 5.76 -3.86
CA ALA A 60 -9.38 6.66 -4.33
C ALA A 60 -10.70 6.35 -3.59
N ARG A 61 -11.01 7.12 -2.51
CA ARG A 61 -12.18 6.85 -1.66
C ARG A 61 -13.41 7.67 -2.04
N SER A 62 -13.23 8.97 -2.35
CA SER A 62 -14.34 9.85 -2.71
C SER A 62 -14.71 9.67 -4.19
N GLU A 63 -15.93 10.08 -4.54
CA GLU A 63 -16.40 10.08 -5.93
C GLU A 63 -15.50 10.92 -6.83
N ASP A 64 -15.04 12.09 -6.38
CA ASP A 64 -14.11 12.94 -7.14
C ASP A 64 -12.76 12.26 -7.34
N GLN A 65 -12.23 11.59 -6.31
CA GLN A 65 -10.98 10.83 -6.42
C GLN A 65 -11.12 9.65 -7.40
N GLN A 66 -12.26 8.94 -7.35
CA GLN A 66 -12.55 7.84 -8.28
C GLN A 66 -12.76 8.34 -9.70
N ALA A 67 -13.44 9.49 -9.87
CA ALA A 67 -13.61 10.11 -11.19
C ALA A 67 -12.30 10.61 -11.79
N GLN A 68 -11.40 11.14 -10.97
CA GLN A 68 -10.06 11.57 -11.37
C GLN A 68 -9.17 10.36 -11.72
N GLY A 69 -9.15 9.33 -10.86
CA GLY A 69 -8.31 8.15 -11.03
C GLY A 69 -6.86 8.49 -11.38
N LEU A 70 -6.31 7.79 -12.38
CA LEU A 70 -4.96 7.98 -12.91
C LEU A 70 -4.90 8.98 -14.10
N MET A 71 -5.92 9.81 -14.30
CA MET A 71 -5.90 10.83 -15.35
C MET A 71 -4.66 11.72 -15.25
N PHE A 72 -4.09 12.06 -16.41
CA PHE A 72 -2.91 12.92 -16.57
C PHE A 72 -1.62 12.37 -15.95
N ARG A 73 -1.59 11.10 -15.54
CA ARG A 73 -0.36 10.42 -15.09
C ARG A 73 0.46 9.99 -16.32
N GLU A 74 1.64 10.56 -16.47
CA GLU A 74 2.56 10.24 -17.57
C GLU A 74 3.38 8.96 -17.32
N ARG A 75 3.38 8.47 -16.08
CA ARG A 75 4.09 7.25 -15.67
C ARG A 75 3.47 6.62 -14.43
N LEU A 76 3.62 5.31 -14.30
CA LEU A 76 3.30 4.52 -13.13
C LEU A 76 4.44 3.52 -12.92
N GLY A 77 4.99 3.48 -11.72
CA GLY A 77 6.08 2.54 -11.38
C GLY A 77 5.60 1.08 -11.41
N PRO A 78 6.51 0.12 -11.57
CA PRO A 78 6.16 -1.30 -11.74
C PRO A 78 5.44 -1.91 -10.53
N ASN A 79 5.59 -1.32 -9.35
CA ASN A 79 4.93 -1.76 -8.11
C ASN A 79 4.03 -0.66 -7.53
N GLU A 80 3.59 0.27 -8.36
CA GLU A 80 2.64 1.33 -8.02
C GLU A 80 1.28 1.05 -8.65
N GLY A 81 0.24 1.66 -8.09
CA GLY A 81 -1.11 1.54 -8.61
C GLY A 81 -2.09 2.43 -7.88
N MET A 82 -3.35 2.25 -8.21
CA MET A 82 -4.47 2.90 -7.53
C MET A 82 -5.58 1.88 -7.26
N ILE A 83 -6.17 1.95 -6.05
CA ILE A 83 -7.28 1.10 -5.66
C ILE A 83 -8.54 1.94 -5.47
N PHE A 84 -9.67 1.41 -5.96
CA PHE A 84 -10.99 2.03 -5.97
C PHE A 84 -11.95 1.17 -5.15
N PRO A 85 -12.00 1.30 -3.82
CA PRO A 85 -12.90 0.52 -2.99
C PRO A 85 -14.34 1.02 -3.13
N PHE A 86 -15.31 0.11 -3.17
CA PHE A 86 -16.73 0.43 -3.18
C PHE A 86 -17.37 0.10 -1.82
N PRO A 87 -18.35 0.88 -1.35
CA PRO A 87 -19.02 0.63 -0.08
C PRO A 87 -19.75 -0.73 -0.05
N TYR A 88 -20.19 -1.21 -1.22
CA TYR A 88 -20.83 -2.52 -1.44
C TYR A 88 -20.52 -3.00 -2.86
N PRO A 89 -20.54 -4.32 -3.10
CA PRO A 89 -20.28 -4.88 -4.42
C PRO A 89 -21.29 -4.36 -5.47
N ARG A 90 -20.77 -3.92 -6.61
CA ARG A 90 -21.56 -3.42 -7.76
C ARG A 90 -20.87 -3.71 -9.08
N PRO A 91 -21.61 -3.79 -10.21
CA PRO A 91 -20.97 -3.73 -11.52
C PRO A 91 -20.17 -2.44 -11.66
N ALA A 92 -18.95 -2.54 -12.20
CA ALA A 92 -18.07 -1.40 -12.40
C ALA A 92 -17.67 -1.29 -13.86
N SER A 93 -17.53 -0.06 -14.34
CA SER A 93 -17.02 0.24 -15.67
C SER A 93 -16.04 1.40 -15.60
N PHE A 94 -14.92 1.24 -16.28
CA PHE A 94 -13.82 2.19 -16.34
C PHE A 94 -13.52 2.56 -17.78
N TRP A 95 -12.97 3.71 -18.00
CA TRP A 95 -12.47 4.20 -19.28
C TRP A 95 -11.05 4.73 -19.12
N MET A 96 -10.37 4.97 -20.23
CA MET A 96 -8.99 5.49 -20.24
C MET A 96 -8.93 6.96 -20.70
N LYS A 97 -10.06 7.68 -20.65
CA LYS A 97 -10.09 9.10 -20.98
C LYS A 97 -9.08 9.87 -20.15
N ASN A 98 -8.24 10.68 -20.80
CA ASN A 98 -7.16 11.46 -20.18
C ASN A 98 -6.09 10.62 -19.44
N VAL A 99 -6.01 9.31 -19.66
CA VAL A 99 -4.98 8.43 -19.12
C VAL A 99 -3.99 8.10 -20.25
N PRO A 100 -2.79 8.72 -20.27
CA PRO A 100 -1.84 8.59 -21.41
C PRO A 100 -0.99 7.31 -21.35
N ILE A 101 -1.09 6.53 -20.29
CA ILE A 101 -0.31 5.31 -20.07
C ILE A 101 -1.20 4.07 -20.17
N PRO A 102 -0.67 2.90 -20.63
CA PRO A 102 -1.42 1.66 -20.58
C PRO A 102 -1.61 1.19 -19.14
N LEU A 103 -2.77 0.58 -18.85
CA LEU A 103 -3.08 0.04 -17.53
C LEU A 103 -3.60 -1.40 -17.64
N ASP A 104 -3.33 -2.20 -16.61
CA ASP A 104 -4.09 -3.39 -16.30
C ASP A 104 -5.16 -3.01 -15.27
N ILE A 105 -6.43 -3.17 -15.64
CA ILE A 105 -7.59 -2.93 -14.77
C ILE A 105 -8.02 -4.28 -14.20
N ILE A 106 -7.86 -4.44 -12.89
CA ILE A 106 -8.09 -5.69 -12.16
C ILE A 106 -9.36 -5.53 -11.31
N PHE A 107 -10.41 -6.26 -11.64
CA PHE A 107 -11.69 -6.27 -10.95
C PHE A 107 -11.67 -7.33 -9.85
N ILE A 108 -12.04 -6.96 -8.61
CA ILE A 108 -11.84 -7.80 -7.42
C ILE A 108 -13.17 -7.97 -6.67
N ARG A 109 -13.54 -9.23 -6.40
CA ARG A 109 -14.72 -9.61 -5.62
C ARG A 109 -14.55 -9.24 -4.14
N ALA A 110 -15.64 -9.32 -3.40
CA ALA A 110 -15.63 -9.01 -1.96
C ALA A 110 -14.75 -9.96 -1.12
N ASP A 111 -14.52 -11.17 -1.59
CA ASP A 111 -13.64 -12.15 -0.96
C ASP A 111 -12.15 -11.97 -1.30
N GLY A 112 -11.81 -10.95 -2.11
CA GLY A 112 -10.46 -10.67 -2.58
C GLY A 112 -10.05 -11.44 -3.83
N THR A 113 -10.92 -12.27 -4.42
CA THR A 113 -10.61 -13.01 -5.65
C THR A 113 -10.66 -12.09 -6.86
N ILE A 114 -9.68 -12.18 -7.75
CA ILE A 114 -9.68 -11.47 -9.04
C ILE A 114 -10.78 -12.05 -9.92
N ALA A 115 -11.76 -11.24 -10.25
CA ALA A 115 -12.86 -11.61 -11.14
C ALA A 115 -12.47 -11.52 -12.61
N ARG A 116 -11.73 -10.47 -12.97
CA ARG A 116 -11.32 -10.15 -14.33
C ARG A 116 -10.08 -9.26 -14.36
N ILE A 117 -9.24 -9.46 -15.36
CA ILE A 117 -8.13 -8.57 -15.72
C ILE A 117 -8.36 -8.08 -17.13
N ALA A 118 -8.31 -6.78 -17.34
CA ALA A 118 -8.45 -6.16 -18.66
C ALA A 118 -7.25 -5.25 -18.95
N ASN A 119 -6.61 -5.45 -20.11
CA ASN A 119 -5.58 -4.54 -20.60
C ASN A 119 -6.25 -3.34 -21.23
N ALA A 120 -6.03 -2.17 -20.69
CA ALA A 120 -6.68 -0.94 -21.09
C ALA A 120 -5.75 -0.07 -21.94
N VAL A 121 -6.26 0.33 -23.11
CA VAL A 121 -5.52 1.12 -24.10
C VAL A 121 -5.55 2.59 -23.70
N PRO A 122 -4.39 3.29 -23.70
CA PRO A 122 -4.32 4.72 -23.40
C PRO A 122 -5.33 5.54 -24.19
N GLN A 123 -5.91 6.56 -23.54
CA GLN A 123 -6.83 7.55 -24.14
C GLN A 123 -8.12 6.96 -24.71
N SER A 124 -8.41 5.68 -24.54
CA SER A 124 -9.64 5.05 -25.03
C SER A 124 -10.85 5.51 -24.19
N GLU A 125 -11.92 5.91 -24.86
CA GLU A 125 -13.22 6.19 -24.22
C GLU A 125 -14.16 4.97 -24.21
N ALA A 126 -13.70 3.83 -24.74
CA ALA A 126 -14.45 2.59 -24.63
C ALA A 126 -14.51 2.11 -23.17
N LEU A 127 -15.71 1.70 -22.75
CA LEU A 127 -15.91 1.22 -21.39
C LEU A 127 -15.33 -0.19 -21.21
N VAL A 128 -14.54 -0.36 -20.18
CA VAL A 128 -14.03 -1.65 -19.68
C VAL A 128 -14.88 -2.05 -18.47
N SER A 129 -15.74 -3.06 -18.65
CA SER A 129 -16.68 -3.50 -17.61
C SER A 129 -16.16 -4.68 -16.82
N SER A 130 -16.53 -4.75 -15.53
CA SER A 130 -16.27 -5.93 -14.68
C SER A 130 -17.04 -7.18 -15.14
N GLY A 131 -18.19 -7.02 -15.79
CA GLY A 131 -19.08 -8.12 -16.19
C GLY A 131 -19.93 -8.71 -15.06
N GLU A 132 -19.55 -8.45 -13.82
CA GLU A 132 -20.23 -8.91 -12.60
C GLU A 132 -20.05 -7.90 -11.46
N PRO A 133 -20.79 -8.02 -10.33
CA PRO A 133 -20.55 -7.19 -9.15
C PRO A 133 -19.16 -7.43 -8.54
N VAL A 134 -18.41 -6.35 -8.31
CA VAL A 134 -17.09 -6.34 -7.66
C VAL A 134 -17.04 -5.36 -6.51
N ALA A 135 -16.24 -5.64 -5.50
CA ALA A 135 -16.11 -4.78 -4.31
C ALA A 135 -15.02 -3.72 -4.48
N THR A 136 -14.10 -3.93 -5.42
CA THR A 136 -12.96 -3.05 -5.62
C THR A 136 -12.37 -3.21 -7.02
N VAL A 137 -11.67 -2.16 -7.47
CA VAL A 137 -10.86 -2.22 -8.69
C VAL A 137 -9.44 -1.81 -8.34
N LEU A 138 -8.46 -2.47 -8.92
CA LEU A 138 -7.04 -2.14 -8.82
C LEU A 138 -6.52 -1.83 -10.23
N GLU A 139 -5.90 -0.68 -10.39
CA GLU A 139 -5.19 -0.28 -11.60
C GLU A 139 -3.68 -0.33 -11.35
N ILE A 140 -2.95 -1.03 -12.20
CA ILE A 140 -1.48 -1.11 -12.22
C ILE A 140 -0.96 -0.84 -13.62
N ALA A 141 0.37 -0.72 -13.78
CA ALA A 141 0.98 -0.50 -15.08
C ALA A 141 0.59 -1.59 -16.08
N GLY A 142 0.29 -1.19 -17.32
CA GLY A 142 -0.17 -2.12 -18.37
C GLY A 142 0.86 -3.20 -18.68
N GLY A 143 0.40 -4.45 -18.77
CA GLY A 143 1.20 -5.64 -18.96
C GLY A 143 1.84 -6.19 -17.68
N ARG A 144 1.76 -5.47 -16.56
CA ARG A 144 2.40 -5.88 -15.30
C ARG A 144 1.79 -7.14 -14.71
N ALA A 145 0.49 -7.33 -14.84
CA ALA A 145 -0.18 -8.56 -14.40
C ALA A 145 0.38 -9.78 -15.14
N ALA A 146 0.50 -9.71 -16.44
CA ALA A 146 1.05 -10.80 -17.26
C ALA A 146 2.53 -11.08 -16.94
N GLU A 147 3.34 -10.03 -16.76
CA GLU A 147 4.76 -10.15 -16.39
C GLU A 147 4.95 -10.89 -15.05
N LEU A 148 4.05 -10.67 -14.09
CA LEU A 148 4.07 -11.30 -12.77
C LEU A 148 3.34 -12.65 -12.71
N GLY A 149 2.71 -13.08 -13.81
CA GLY A 149 1.88 -14.30 -13.84
C GLY A 149 0.59 -14.19 -13.03
N ILE A 150 0.11 -12.97 -12.77
CA ILE A 150 -1.15 -12.71 -12.09
C ILE A 150 -2.30 -13.03 -13.06
N VAL A 151 -3.25 -13.85 -12.61
CA VAL A 151 -4.39 -14.32 -13.41
C VAL A 151 -5.71 -14.17 -12.67
N GLU A 152 -6.81 -14.30 -13.39
CA GLU A 152 -8.14 -14.41 -12.81
C GLU A 152 -8.22 -15.62 -11.86
N GLY A 153 -8.85 -15.44 -10.70
CA GLY A 153 -8.87 -16.43 -9.62
C GLY A 153 -7.79 -16.23 -8.55
N ASP A 154 -6.74 -15.46 -8.82
CA ASP A 154 -5.75 -15.06 -7.81
C ASP A 154 -6.37 -14.16 -6.72
N ARG A 155 -5.67 -13.99 -5.60
CA ARG A 155 -6.19 -13.26 -4.46
C ARG A 155 -5.43 -11.97 -4.20
N VAL A 156 -6.19 -10.93 -3.85
CA VAL A 156 -5.68 -9.60 -3.49
C VAL A 156 -6.06 -9.30 -2.04
N GLY A 157 -5.09 -8.81 -1.25
CA GLY A 157 -5.33 -8.40 0.12
C GLY A 157 -4.62 -7.10 0.47
N TRP A 158 -5.23 -6.31 1.36
CA TRP A 158 -4.68 -5.05 1.89
C TRP A 158 -5.28 -4.73 3.25
N ALA A 159 -4.66 -3.82 3.99
CA ALA A 159 -5.17 -3.39 5.30
C ALA A 159 -6.56 -2.71 5.17
N GLY A 160 -7.57 -3.30 5.81
CA GLY A 160 -8.97 -2.86 5.74
C GLY A 160 -9.76 -3.44 4.55
N GLY A 161 -9.18 -4.37 3.81
CA GLY A 161 -9.81 -5.19 2.79
C GLY A 161 -9.77 -6.67 3.15
N PRO A 162 -9.95 -7.57 2.17
CA PRO A 162 -9.85 -9.01 2.37
C PRO A 162 -8.45 -9.42 2.83
N ASP A 163 -8.36 -10.43 3.69
CA ASP A 163 -7.13 -11.10 4.07
C ASP A 163 -6.68 -12.11 2.99
N LEU A 164 -5.36 -12.39 2.92
CA LEU A 164 -4.75 -13.32 1.97
C LEU A 164 -4.59 -14.72 2.55
#